data_d1bc6b8a13490414520098bdd2fd40de
#
_entry.id   d1bc6b8a13490414520098bdd2fd40de
#
_cell.length_a   1.000
_cell.length_b   1.000
_cell.length_c   1.000
_cell.angle_alpha   90.00
_cell.angle_beta   90.00
_cell.angle_gamma   90.00
#
_symmetry.space_group_name_H-M   'P 1'
#
loop_
_entity.id
_entity.type
_entity.pdbx_description
1 polymer ?
#
loop_
_entity_poly.entity_id
_entity_poly.type
_entity_poly.pdbx_seq_one_letter_code
_entity_poly.pdbx_strand_id
1 'polypeptide(L)'
;MQLISIVAVAIGRIVRFIIRIFRRGGGSAFPGTVASSIAPNLLSDTIRSARMGLVVVSGSSGKSSTTSTLVALLRAHGYKVFTNPSTANIKQGLYAAILQFGDYKGHIDADFVVLEWDEGHGAALVESLRPRLAVLTNVYSDQLDRFVDPELVVEKLKKIYDYSDQAVINLDDKNLTQFVDQQKITGFGLSSNIEPRPCLLYTS
;
A
#
# COMPACT_ATOMS: atom_id res chain seq x y z
N MET A 1 14.04 13.29 -16.29
CA MET A 1 13.42 12.28 -15.43
C MET A 1 13.41 10.89 -16.07
N GLN A 2 12.89 10.69 -17.29
CA GLN A 2 12.80 9.35 -17.91
C GLN A 2 14.15 8.59 -18.05
N LEU A 3 15.24 9.27 -18.39
CA LEU A 3 16.55 8.61 -18.57
C LEU A 3 17.09 8.02 -17.26
N ILE A 4 16.96 8.73 -16.16
CA ILE A 4 17.39 8.27 -14.83
C ILE A 4 16.60 7.03 -14.40
N SER A 5 15.29 7.02 -14.64
CA SER A 5 14.44 5.86 -14.36
C SER A 5 14.84 4.63 -15.19
N ILE A 6 15.13 4.82 -16.48
CA ILE A 6 15.60 3.74 -17.36
C ILE A 6 16.91 3.16 -16.84
N VAL A 7 17.88 4.00 -16.49
CA VAL A 7 19.17 3.58 -15.94
C VAL A 7 18.98 2.83 -14.61
N ALA A 8 18.13 3.36 -13.71
CA ALA A 8 17.84 2.72 -12.44
C ALA A 8 17.19 1.34 -12.60
N VAL A 9 16.25 1.20 -13.55
CA VAL A 9 15.58 -0.07 -13.86
C VAL A 9 16.58 -1.05 -14.47
N ALA A 10 17.42 -0.62 -15.41
CA ALA A 10 18.41 -1.47 -16.04
C ALA A 10 19.43 -2.01 -15.01
N ILE A 11 20.02 -1.12 -14.21
CA ILE A 11 20.98 -1.51 -13.16
C ILE A 11 20.31 -2.41 -12.11
N GLY A 12 19.13 -2.05 -11.64
CA GLY A 12 18.39 -2.84 -10.66
C GLY A 12 18.07 -4.26 -11.15
N ARG A 13 17.72 -4.41 -12.44
CA ARG A 13 17.49 -5.72 -13.08
C ARG A 13 18.78 -6.53 -13.22
N ILE A 14 19.89 -5.90 -13.59
CA ILE A 14 21.20 -6.57 -13.64
C ILE A 14 21.58 -7.08 -12.25
N VAL A 15 21.48 -6.24 -11.22
CA VAL A 15 21.75 -6.63 -9.84
C VAL A 15 20.84 -7.79 -9.40
N ARG A 16 19.54 -7.73 -9.73
CA ARG A 16 18.60 -8.81 -9.45
C ARG A 16 18.99 -10.12 -10.15
N PHE A 17 19.40 -10.06 -11.40
CA PHE A 17 19.85 -11.21 -12.17
C PHE A 17 21.09 -11.86 -11.53
N ILE A 18 22.09 -11.05 -11.18
CA ILE A 18 23.31 -11.51 -10.51
C ILE A 18 22.97 -12.21 -9.17
N ILE A 19 22.12 -11.58 -8.35
CA ILE A 19 21.72 -12.17 -7.06
C ILE A 19 21.00 -13.51 -7.23
N ARG A 20 20.16 -13.65 -8.26
CA ARG A 20 19.47 -14.93 -8.56
C ARG A 20 20.42 -16.05 -8.93
N ILE A 21 21.54 -15.74 -9.56
CA ILE A 21 22.57 -16.73 -9.89
C ILE A 21 23.27 -17.23 -8.63
N PHE A 22 23.63 -16.31 -7.72
CA PHE A 22 24.42 -16.62 -6.53
C PHE A 22 23.59 -17.05 -5.30
N ARG A 23 22.32 -16.70 -5.24
CA ARG A 23 21.41 -17.06 -4.12
C ARG A 23 20.17 -17.76 -4.66
N ARG A 24 20.02 -19.03 -4.32
CA ARG A 24 18.80 -19.83 -4.60
C ARG A 24 17.60 -19.50 -3.68
N GLY A 25 17.49 -18.27 -3.17
CA GLY A 25 16.38 -17.82 -2.31
C GLY A 25 15.81 -16.53 -2.84
N GLY A 26 14.49 -16.48 -3.06
CA GLY A 26 13.79 -15.30 -3.56
C GLY A 26 13.78 -14.15 -2.55
N GLY A 27 13.61 -12.92 -3.06
CA GLY A 27 13.16 -11.82 -2.22
C GLY A 27 14.22 -10.92 -1.61
N SER A 28 15.40 -10.78 -2.20
CA SER A 28 16.32 -9.72 -1.76
C SER A 28 15.74 -8.35 -2.12
N ALA A 29 15.54 -7.49 -1.12
CA ALA A 29 15.18 -6.08 -1.32
C ALA A 29 16.35 -5.24 -1.88
N PHE A 30 17.56 -5.81 -1.93
CA PHE A 30 18.78 -5.13 -2.35
C PHE A 30 18.70 -4.52 -3.76
N PRO A 31 18.16 -5.18 -4.80
CA PRO A 31 17.97 -4.53 -6.10
C PRO A 31 17.08 -3.29 -6.02
N GLY A 32 16.06 -3.33 -5.17
CA GLY A 32 15.20 -2.18 -4.90
C GLY A 32 15.93 -1.05 -4.18
N THR A 33 16.85 -1.37 -3.26
CA THR A 33 17.72 -0.37 -2.61
C THR A 33 18.58 0.35 -3.65
N VAL A 34 19.22 -0.39 -4.55
CA VAL A 34 20.04 0.21 -5.62
C VAL A 34 19.20 1.10 -6.53
N ALA A 35 18.04 0.62 -6.98
CA ALA A 35 17.15 1.42 -7.84
C ALA A 35 16.63 2.68 -7.12
N SER A 36 16.28 2.58 -5.83
CA SER A 36 15.79 3.72 -5.06
C SER A 36 16.85 4.81 -4.81
N SER A 37 18.13 4.43 -4.75
CA SER A 37 19.24 5.38 -4.63
C SER A 37 19.51 6.14 -5.92
N ILE A 38 19.31 5.49 -7.09
CA ILE A 38 19.51 6.10 -8.41
C ILE A 38 18.30 6.96 -8.81
N ALA A 39 17.08 6.45 -8.61
CA ALA A 39 15.83 7.10 -8.99
C ALA A 39 14.84 7.14 -7.81
N PRO A 40 15.01 8.06 -6.85
CA PRO A 40 14.18 8.12 -5.65
C PRO A 40 12.70 8.40 -5.92
N ASN A 41 12.37 8.99 -7.05
CA ASN A 41 11.00 9.33 -7.45
C ASN A 41 10.33 8.22 -8.30
N LEU A 42 11.06 7.19 -8.71
CA LEU A 42 10.52 6.13 -9.57
C LEU A 42 9.25 5.49 -8.98
N LEU A 43 9.22 5.23 -7.67
CA LEU A 43 8.06 4.65 -6.99
C LEU A 43 6.84 5.56 -7.08
N SER A 44 6.98 6.84 -6.75
CA SER A 44 5.87 7.80 -6.81
C SER A 44 5.38 8.04 -8.23
N ASP A 45 6.30 8.11 -9.20
CA ASP A 45 5.95 8.30 -10.61
C ASP A 45 5.18 7.08 -11.15
N THR A 46 5.63 5.86 -10.79
CA THR A 46 4.96 4.62 -11.17
C THR A 46 3.55 4.54 -10.57
N ILE A 47 3.39 4.84 -9.28
CA ILE A 47 2.09 4.78 -8.60
C ILE A 47 1.13 5.83 -9.15
N ARG A 48 1.60 7.05 -9.39
CA ARG A 48 0.77 8.13 -9.95
C ARG A 48 0.32 7.88 -11.38
N SER A 49 0.98 6.96 -12.09
CA SER A 49 0.57 6.59 -13.45
C SER A 49 -0.67 5.68 -13.49
N ALA A 50 -1.06 5.09 -12.37
CA ALA A 50 -2.27 4.27 -12.28
C ALA A 50 -3.52 5.14 -12.41
N ARG A 51 -4.42 4.79 -13.34
CA ARG A 51 -5.59 5.61 -13.72
C ARG A 51 -6.55 5.84 -12.55
N MET A 52 -6.78 4.83 -11.76
CA MET A 52 -7.71 4.87 -10.61
C MET A 52 -6.99 5.15 -9.29
N GLY A 53 -5.66 5.28 -9.31
CA GLY A 53 -4.85 5.67 -8.17
C GLY A 53 -4.43 4.54 -7.24
N LEU A 54 -3.92 4.97 -6.07
CA LEU A 54 -3.39 4.10 -5.03
C LEU A 54 -4.46 3.80 -3.98
N VAL A 55 -4.66 2.52 -3.70
CA VAL A 55 -5.41 2.02 -2.55
C VAL A 55 -4.43 1.36 -1.60
N VAL A 56 -4.49 1.71 -0.32
CA VAL A 56 -3.64 1.10 0.71
C VAL A 56 -4.49 0.39 1.74
N VAL A 57 -4.03 -0.76 2.21
CA VAL A 57 -4.65 -1.53 3.29
C VAL A 57 -3.66 -1.58 4.45
N SER A 58 -4.06 -1.07 5.60
CA SER A 58 -3.23 -1.01 6.81
C SER A 58 -4.03 -1.34 8.08
N GLY A 59 -3.33 -1.60 9.19
CA GLY A 59 -3.90 -1.98 10.48
C GLY A 59 -3.18 -3.20 11.07
N SER A 60 -3.46 -3.55 12.30
CA SER A 60 -2.74 -4.60 13.02
C SER A 60 -2.94 -6.00 12.40
N SER A 61 -4.17 -6.35 12.07
CA SER A 61 -4.55 -7.67 11.55
C SER A 61 -5.45 -7.59 10.32
N GLY A 62 -5.47 -8.67 9.50
CA GLY A 62 -6.36 -8.80 8.35
C GLY A 62 -5.87 -8.09 7.08
N LYS A 63 -4.74 -7.39 7.10
CA LYS A 63 -4.19 -6.66 5.95
C LYS A 63 -4.09 -7.50 4.68
N SER A 64 -3.37 -8.64 4.76
CA SER A 64 -3.10 -9.51 3.61
C SER A 64 -4.38 -10.14 3.05
N SER A 65 -5.28 -10.59 3.92
CA SER A 65 -6.58 -11.16 3.50
C SER A 65 -7.45 -10.12 2.82
N THR A 66 -7.56 -8.91 3.40
CA THR A 66 -8.32 -7.79 2.82
C THR A 66 -7.74 -7.37 1.48
N THR A 67 -6.41 -7.21 1.40
CA THR A 67 -5.71 -6.85 0.16
C THR A 67 -5.96 -7.91 -0.92
N SER A 68 -5.80 -9.19 -0.59
CA SER A 68 -5.98 -10.29 -1.56
C SER A 68 -7.42 -10.37 -2.06
N THR A 69 -8.40 -10.21 -1.17
CA THR A 69 -9.83 -10.20 -1.52
C THR A 69 -10.15 -9.01 -2.42
N LEU A 70 -9.70 -7.81 -2.07
CA LEU A 70 -9.93 -6.60 -2.86
C LEU A 70 -9.31 -6.72 -4.26
N VAL A 71 -8.08 -7.22 -4.34
CA VAL A 71 -7.40 -7.46 -5.63
C VAL A 71 -8.17 -8.47 -6.48
N ALA A 72 -8.66 -9.56 -5.88
CA ALA A 72 -9.44 -10.58 -6.59
C ALA A 72 -10.77 -10.01 -7.11
N LEU A 73 -11.47 -9.21 -6.32
CA LEU A 73 -12.71 -8.54 -6.71
C LEU A 73 -12.49 -7.55 -7.85
N LEU A 74 -11.50 -6.68 -7.76
CA LEU A 74 -11.18 -5.72 -8.81
C LEU A 74 -10.82 -6.41 -10.13
N ARG A 75 -10.04 -7.49 -10.07
CA ARG A 75 -9.69 -8.29 -11.25
C ARG A 75 -10.90 -9.00 -11.85
N ALA A 76 -11.80 -9.50 -11.02
CA ALA A 76 -13.06 -10.12 -11.48
C ALA A 76 -13.96 -9.11 -12.20
N HIS A 77 -13.86 -7.80 -11.87
CA HIS A 77 -14.53 -6.71 -12.59
C HIS A 77 -13.74 -6.18 -13.81
N GLY A 78 -12.68 -6.87 -14.22
CA GLY A 78 -11.93 -6.55 -15.43
C GLY A 78 -10.83 -5.50 -15.27
N TYR A 79 -10.55 -5.03 -14.06
CA TYR A 79 -9.48 -4.06 -13.82
C TYR A 79 -8.10 -4.71 -13.78
N LYS A 80 -7.11 -4.02 -14.35
CA LYS A 80 -5.71 -4.36 -14.18
C LYS A 80 -5.23 -3.87 -12.82
N VAL A 81 -4.80 -4.78 -11.96
CA VAL A 81 -4.39 -4.44 -10.59
C VAL A 81 -2.94 -4.84 -10.36
N PHE A 82 -2.11 -3.85 -10.02
CA PHE A 82 -0.80 -4.07 -9.44
C PHE A 82 -0.90 -4.15 -7.93
N THR A 83 -0.22 -5.14 -7.34
CA THR A 83 -0.13 -5.30 -5.89
C THR A 83 1.26 -5.77 -5.51
N ASN A 84 1.72 -5.43 -4.31
CA ASN A 84 2.98 -5.94 -3.79
C ASN A 84 2.80 -7.35 -3.22
N PRO A 85 3.81 -8.24 -3.36
CA PRO A 85 3.89 -9.43 -2.54
C PRO A 85 3.87 -9.05 -1.03
N SER A 86 3.25 -9.87 -0.19
CA SER A 86 3.17 -9.62 1.27
C SER A 86 4.53 -9.41 1.94
N THR A 87 5.60 -9.94 1.37
CA THR A 87 6.98 -9.75 1.81
C THR A 87 7.61 -8.43 1.32
N ALA A 88 6.94 -7.65 0.50
CA ALA A 88 7.44 -6.43 -0.13
C ALA A 88 6.69 -5.17 0.36
N ASN A 89 6.34 -5.13 1.63
CA ASN A 89 5.60 -4.04 2.28
C ASN A 89 6.46 -2.85 2.71
N ILE A 90 7.78 -2.93 2.53
CA ILE A 90 8.72 -1.84 2.76
C ILE A 90 9.11 -1.15 1.45
N LYS A 91 9.61 0.09 1.54
CA LYS A 91 10.00 0.91 0.37
C LYS A 91 10.85 0.15 -0.65
N GLN A 92 11.91 -0.52 -0.20
CA GLN A 92 12.83 -1.27 -1.06
C GLN A 92 12.17 -2.47 -1.74
N GLY A 93 11.20 -3.11 -1.05
CA GLY A 93 10.38 -4.18 -1.61
C GLY A 93 9.48 -3.69 -2.74
N LEU A 94 8.89 -2.50 -2.60
CA LEU A 94 8.08 -1.89 -3.66
C LEU A 94 8.91 -1.56 -4.90
N TYR A 95 10.13 -1.02 -4.73
CA TYR A 95 11.05 -0.85 -5.85
C TYR A 95 11.43 -2.17 -6.51
N ALA A 96 11.70 -3.21 -5.72
CA ALA A 96 11.99 -4.55 -6.27
C ALA A 96 10.81 -5.12 -7.06
N ALA A 97 9.57 -4.84 -6.63
CA ALA A 97 8.36 -5.22 -7.37
C ALA A 97 8.24 -4.45 -8.69
N ILE A 98 8.55 -3.14 -8.72
CA ILE A 98 8.61 -2.36 -9.97
C ILE A 98 9.65 -2.93 -10.92
N LEU A 99 10.84 -3.29 -10.44
CA LEU A 99 11.89 -3.92 -11.27
C LEU A 99 11.44 -5.26 -11.86
N GLN A 100 10.53 -5.96 -11.18
CA GLN A 100 10.02 -7.25 -11.62
C GLN A 100 8.90 -7.13 -12.64
N PHE A 101 7.94 -6.25 -12.39
CA PHE A 101 6.67 -6.21 -13.11
C PHE A 101 6.52 -5.00 -14.04
N GLY A 102 7.32 -3.95 -13.83
CA GLY A 102 7.31 -2.77 -14.68
C GLY A 102 7.95 -2.99 -16.04
N ASP A 103 7.76 -2.07 -16.95
CA ASP A 103 8.46 -2.00 -18.23
C ASP A 103 9.93 -1.53 -18.06
N TYR A 104 10.62 -1.21 -19.16
CA TYR A 104 12.02 -0.72 -19.13
C TYR A 104 12.16 0.70 -18.55
N LYS A 105 11.04 1.44 -18.42
CA LYS A 105 10.97 2.75 -17.77
C LYS A 105 10.54 2.65 -16.31
N GLY A 106 10.15 1.46 -15.84
CA GLY A 106 9.56 1.23 -14.54
C GLY A 106 8.06 1.53 -14.47
N HIS A 107 7.41 1.75 -15.61
CA HIS A 107 5.97 1.95 -15.66
C HIS A 107 5.24 0.61 -15.51
N ILE A 108 4.15 0.60 -14.77
CA ILE A 108 3.27 -0.56 -14.58
C ILE A 108 1.92 -0.26 -15.24
N ASP A 109 1.52 -1.09 -16.19
CA ASP A 109 0.20 -1.01 -16.83
C ASP A 109 -0.87 -1.56 -15.86
N ALA A 110 -1.38 -0.67 -15.02
CA ALA A 110 -2.43 -0.99 -14.04
C ALA A 110 -3.46 0.13 -13.96
N ASP A 111 -4.74 -0.26 -13.77
CA ASP A 111 -5.80 0.68 -13.43
C ASP A 111 -5.71 1.08 -11.96
N PHE A 112 -5.52 0.09 -11.08
CA PHE A 112 -5.36 0.28 -9.64
C PHE A 112 -3.98 -0.20 -9.18
N VAL A 113 -3.41 0.53 -8.24
CA VAL A 113 -2.33 0.06 -7.38
C VAL A 113 -2.93 -0.23 -6.02
N VAL A 114 -2.91 -1.49 -5.58
CA VAL A 114 -3.43 -1.90 -4.26
C VAL A 114 -2.27 -2.44 -3.45
N LEU A 115 -1.91 -1.75 -2.37
CA LEU A 115 -0.75 -2.09 -1.55
C LEU A 115 -1.16 -2.46 -0.12
N GLU A 116 -0.56 -3.56 0.37
CA GLU A 116 -0.52 -3.86 1.78
C GLU A 116 0.60 -3.05 2.44
N TRP A 117 0.27 -2.28 3.48
CA TRP A 117 1.25 -1.48 4.21
C TRP A 117 1.33 -1.89 5.67
N ASP A 118 2.55 -2.09 6.15
CA ASP A 118 2.87 -2.03 7.57
C ASP A 118 2.68 -0.58 8.07
N GLU A 119 2.18 -0.40 9.26
CA GLU A 119 1.80 0.91 9.81
C GLU A 119 2.98 1.88 9.81
N GLY A 120 4.15 1.40 10.22
CA GLY A 120 5.36 2.23 10.30
C GLY A 120 5.88 2.66 8.94
N HIS A 121 6.00 1.71 8.03
CA HIS A 121 6.49 1.98 6.67
C HIS A 121 5.47 2.76 5.85
N GLY A 122 4.16 2.48 6.02
CA GLY A 122 3.08 3.22 5.38
C GLY A 122 3.09 4.69 5.78
N ALA A 123 3.18 4.98 7.08
CA ALA A 123 3.25 6.35 7.58
C ALA A 123 4.47 7.13 7.07
N ALA A 124 5.59 6.44 6.76
CA ALA A 124 6.76 7.07 6.17
C ALA A 124 6.60 7.39 4.66
N LEU A 125 5.78 6.61 3.94
CA LEU A 125 5.60 6.73 2.50
C LEU A 125 4.37 7.57 2.11
N VAL A 126 3.37 7.66 2.98
CA VAL A 126 2.05 8.22 2.65
C VAL A 126 2.11 9.64 2.12
N GLU A 127 2.98 10.48 2.67
CA GLU A 127 3.13 11.88 2.28
C GLU A 127 3.60 12.04 0.83
N SER A 128 4.48 11.15 0.37
CA SER A 128 5.00 11.15 -1.00
C SER A 128 4.07 10.48 -2.00
N LEU A 129 3.31 9.46 -1.56
CA LEU A 129 2.49 8.62 -2.44
C LEU A 129 1.02 9.05 -2.51
N ARG A 130 0.49 9.67 -1.45
CA ARG A 130 -0.87 10.22 -1.38
C ARG A 130 -1.93 9.24 -1.88
N PRO A 131 -2.34 8.27 -1.06
CA PRO A 131 -3.36 7.31 -1.45
C PRO A 131 -4.69 7.99 -1.77
N ARG A 132 -5.37 7.52 -2.82
CA ARG A 132 -6.75 7.87 -3.08
C ARG A 132 -7.69 7.28 -2.05
N LEU A 133 -7.38 6.06 -1.58
CA LEU A 133 -8.18 5.36 -0.58
C LEU A 133 -7.28 4.64 0.42
N ALA A 134 -7.53 4.84 1.72
CA ALA A 134 -6.98 4.03 2.79
C ALA A 134 -8.06 3.09 3.35
N VAL A 135 -7.75 1.81 3.49
CA VAL A 135 -8.58 0.82 4.19
C VAL A 135 -7.89 0.50 5.51
N LEU A 136 -8.51 0.91 6.62
CA LEU A 136 -7.97 0.72 7.97
C LEU A 136 -8.76 -0.36 8.68
N THR A 137 -8.11 -1.50 8.95
CA THR A 137 -8.79 -2.71 9.41
C THR A 137 -9.06 -2.70 10.91
N ASN A 138 -8.01 -2.49 11.71
CA ASN A 138 -8.10 -2.52 13.19
C ASN A 138 -6.79 -2.09 13.84
N VAL A 139 -6.87 -1.84 15.16
CA VAL A 139 -5.73 -1.62 16.06
C VAL A 139 -5.83 -2.61 17.22
N TYR A 140 -4.99 -3.62 17.24
CA TYR A 140 -4.89 -4.56 18.35
C TYR A 140 -3.60 -4.37 19.13
N SER A 141 -3.69 -4.48 20.44
CA SER A 141 -2.55 -4.45 21.37
C SER A 141 -1.72 -5.74 21.39
N ASP A 142 -2.11 -6.74 20.61
CA ASP A 142 -1.61 -8.11 20.67
C ASP A 142 -0.20 -8.34 20.09
N GLN A 143 0.44 -7.30 19.54
CA GLN A 143 1.83 -7.37 19.06
C GLN A 143 2.82 -6.90 20.13
N LEU A 144 2.72 -7.42 21.33
CA LEU A 144 3.66 -7.16 22.45
C LEU A 144 5.12 -7.45 22.10
N ASP A 145 5.40 -8.21 21.06
CA ASP A 145 6.76 -8.56 20.63
C ASP A 145 7.41 -7.55 19.66
N ARG A 146 6.66 -6.60 19.09
CA ARG A 146 7.20 -5.68 18.07
C ARG A 146 7.07 -4.19 18.38
N PHE A 147 6.03 -3.74 19.02
CA PHE A 147 5.85 -2.35 19.44
C PHE A 147 4.93 -2.23 20.64
N VAL A 148 5.49 -1.66 21.62
CA VAL A 148 5.15 -1.49 22.99
C VAL A 148 3.94 -0.59 23.25
N ASP A 149 3.47 0.19 22.23
CA ASP A 149 2.47 1.22 22.46
C ASP A 149 1.39 1.23 21.35
N PRO A 150 0.13 0.88 21.69
CA PRO A 150 -1.00 1.01 20.77
C PRO A 150 -1.19 2.46 20.28
N GLU A 151 -0.85 3.47 21.09
CA GLU A 151 -0.97 4.88 20.71
C GLU A 151 -0.07 5.22 19.52
N LEU A 152 1.12 4.63 19.46
CA LEU A 152 2.03 4.82 18.33
C LEU A 152 1.48 4.24 17.02
N VAL A 153 0.78 3.09 17.10
CA VAL A 153 0.10 2.49 15.94
C VAL A 153 -1.03 3.39 15.47
N VAL A 154 -1.84 3.90 16.41
CA VAL A 154 -2.93 4.85 16.14
C VAL A 154 -2.39 6.10 15.46
N GLU A 155 -1.31 6.69 15.96
CA GLU A 155 -0.68 7.87 15.36
C GLU A 155 -0.26 7.62 13.90
N LYS A 156 0.36 6.46 13.64
CA LYS A 156 0.78 6.09 12.29
C LYS A 156 -0.40 5.87 11.35
N LEU A 157 -1.46 5.19 11.81
CA LEU A 157 -2.67 4.99 11.03
C LEU A 157 -3.40 6.31 10.80
N LYS A 158 -3.43 7.19 11.80
CA LYS A 158 -3.95 8.55 11.65
C LYS A 158 -3.19 9.32 10.56
N LYS A 159 -1.85 9.23 10.53
CA LYS A 159 -1.07 9.86 9.47
C LYS A 159 -1.44 9.30 8.09
N ILE A 160 -1.62 7.98 7.96
CA ILE A 160 -2.08 7.37 6.70
C ILE A 160 -3.46 7.92 6.32
N TYR A 161 -4.36 8.02 7.26
CA TYR A 161 -5.68 8.61 7.07
C TYR A 161 -5.60 10.07 6.61
N ASP A 162 -4.83 10.91 7.30
CA ASP A 162 -4.74 12.35 7.03
C ASP A 162 -4.27 12.65 5.61
N TYR A 163 -3.33 11.87 5.09
CA TYR A 163 -2.75 12.02 3.75
C TYR A 163 -3.49 11.26 2.63
N SER A 164 -4.56 10.55 2.94
CA SER A 164 -5.42 9.87 1.97
C SER A 164 -6.63 10.73 1.62
N ASP A 165 -7.13 10.64 0.36
CA ASP A 165 -8.31 11.43 -0.06
C ASP A 165 -9.58 10.93 0.62
N GLN A 166 -9.74 9.59 0.74
CA GLN A 166 -10.85 8.91 1.38
C GLN A 166 -10.36 7.74 2.23
N ALA A 167 -11.20 7.27 3.15
CA ALA A 167 -10.89 6.11 3.96
C ALA A 167 -12.11 5.19 4.16
N VAL A 168 -11.83 3.88 4.20
CA VAL A 168 -12.75 2.84 4.67
C VAL A 168 -12.26 2.38 6.03
N ILE A 169 -13.11 2.49 7.05
CA ILE A 169 -12.71 2.35 8.45
C ILE A 169 -13.63 1.38 9.19
N ASN A 170 -13.03 0.51 9.99
CA ASN A 170 -13.77 -0.33 10.93
C ASN A 170 -14.34 0.53 12.07
N LEU A 171 -15.66 0.67 12.11
CA LEU A 171 -16.38 1.46 13.12
C LEU A 171 -16.51 0.72 14.46
N ASP A 172 -16.26 -0.58 14.50
CA ASP A 172 -16.23 -1.36 15.75
C ASP A 172 -14.93 -1.16 16.52
N ASP A 173 -13.90 -0.56 15.89
CA ASP A 173 -12.63 -0.26 16.53
C ASP A 173 -12.59 1.18 17.06
N LYS A 174 -12.66 1.32 18.39
CA LYS A 174 -12.64 2.61 19.08
C LYS A 174 -11.35 3.41 18.81
N ASN A 175 -10.24 2.73 18.59
CA ASN A 175 -8.96 3.39 18.31
C ASN A 175 -8.95 4.05 16.93
N LEU A 176 -9.73 3.52 15.98
CA LEU A 176 -9.86 4.12 14.66
C LEU A 176 -10.92 5.24 14.64
N THR A 177 -12.02 5.08 15.38
CA THR A 177 -13.13 6.05 15.33
C THR A 177 -12.81 7.39 15.99
N GLN A 178 -11.80 7.45 16.87
CA GLN A 178 -11.45 8.67 17.59
C GLN A 178 -10.84 9.79 16.74
N PHE A 179 -10.32 9.50 15.56
CA PHE A 179 -9.64 10.50 14.72
C PHE A 179 -10.28 10.72 13.34
N VAL A 180 -11.49 10.18 13.11
CA VAL A 180 -12.09 10.23 11.78
C VAL A 180 -13.03 11.41 11.59
N ASP A 181 -12.92 12.08 10.45
CA ASP A 181 -13.90 13.03 9.94
C ASP A 181 -14.96 12.28 9.11
N GLN A 182 -16.23 12.47 9.48
CA GLN A 182 -17.35 11.79 8.81
C GLN A 182 -17.49 12.11 7.32
N GLN A 183 -16.95 13.23 6.84
CA GLN A 183 -17.04 13.60 5.43
C GLN A 183 -16.07 12.79 4.54
N LYS A 184 -15.02 12.22 5.13
CA LYS A 184 -13.92 11.54 4.42
C LYS A 184 -14.03 10.02 4.49
N ILE A 185 -14.98 9.46 5.24
CA ILE A 185 -15.02 8.03 5.55
C ILE A 185 -16.22 7.30 4.97
N THR A 186 -15.99 6.01 4.67
CA THR A 186 -17.01 4.97 4.57
C THR A 186 -16.76 3.99 5.72
N GLY A 187 -17.75 3.80 6.59
CA GLY A 187 -17.62 2.89 7.72
C GLY A 187 -18.07 1.49 7.38
N PHE A 188 -17.42 0.49 7.99
CA PHE A 188 -17.92 -0.88 8.08
C PHE A 188 -17.84 -1.36 9.52
N GLY A 189 -18.72 -2.27 9.91
CA GLY A 189 -18.76 -2.82 11.26
C GLY A 189 -20.07 -3.56 11.51
N LEU A 190 -20.14 -4.23 12.65
CA LEU A 190 -21.33 -4.96 13.12
C LEU A 190 -22.10 -4.18 14.21
N SER A 191 -21.63 -2.98 14.58
CA SER A 191 -22.22 -2.21 15.67
C SER A 191 -23.62 -1.73 15.31
N SER A 192 -24.60 -2.10 16.14
CA SER A 192 -25.99 -1.63 16.08
C SER A 192 -26.17 -0.16 16.49
N ASN A 193 -25.12 0.50 16.97
CA ASN A 193 -25.16 1.85 17.54
C ASN A 193 -24.87 2.96 16.52
N ILE A 194 -24.57 2.63 15.29
CA ILE A 194 -24.34 3.59 14.21
C ILE A 194 -25.38 3.29 13.14
N GLU A 195 -26.31 4.23 12.91
CA GLU A 195 -27.25 4.09 11.79
C GLU A 195 -26.46 3.84 10.50
N PRO A 196 -26.72 2.72 9.80
CA PRO A 196 -26.02 2.42 8.56
C PRO A 196 -26.38 3.51 7.54
N ARG A 197 -25.42 4.37 7.22
CA ARG A 197 -25.59 5.23 6.04
C ARG A 197 -25.56 4.33 4.82
N PRO A 198 -26.52 4.45 3.89
CA PRO A 198 -26.48 3.66 2.67
C PRO A 198 -25.14 3.89 1.97
N CYS A 199 -24.48 2.81 1.64
CA CYS A 199 -23.25 2.82 0.87
C CYS A 199 -23.54 3.45 -0.49
N LEU A 200 -23.15 4.70 -0.69
CA LEU A 200 -23.31 5.43 -1.96
C LEU A 200 -22.39 4.92 -3.09
N LEU A 201 -21.96 3.67 -3.00
CA LEU A 201 -21.12 3.05 -4.04
C LEU A 201 -21.92 2.52 -5.24
N TYR A 202 -23.24 2.69 -5.26
CA TYR A 202 -24.08 2.31 -6.39
C TYR A 202 -25.06 3.41 -6.76
N THR A 203 -24.59 4.43 -7.46
CA THR A 203 -25.43 5.17 -8.38
C THR A 203 -24.65 5.41 -9.67
N SER A 204 -25.05 4.60 -10.66
CA SER A 204 -24.95 4.73 -12.15
C SER A 204 -23.75 5.49 -12.69
#